data_f45a46555ac31dfaf18b9a1fc05d322b
#
_entry.id   f45a46555ac31dfaf18b9a1fc05d322b
#
_cell.length_a   1.000
_cell.length_b   1.000
_cell.length_c   1.000
_cell.angle_alpha   90.00
_cell.angle_beta   90.00
_cell.angle_gamma   90.00
#
_symmetry.space_group_name_H-M   'P 1'
#
loop_
_entity.id
_entity.type
_entity.pdbx_description
1 polymer ?
#
loop_
_entity_poly.entity_id
_entity_poly.type
_entity_poly.pdbx_seq_one_letter_code
_entity_poly.pdbx_strand_id
1 'polypeptide(L)'
;MVVTAIRQTSSDRLIVTLDEAEEIKTTLGVVTEHRLYNGAELDDAAAEALRRDSARALARDRALGMVSRRMYSRKELRDKLVQKGEDADTAAYCADWLAEHGFINDETYAAAIVRHYAAKNLGVSRIRMELSRRGISRELWEYALAEMPENDSALERYLRQHLPDPFDLAAVRKVSAALYRRGYSWDDIRTAVEQYSKQYEDF
;
A
#
# COMPACT_ATOMS: atom_id res chain seq x y z
N MET A 1 -21.83 30.05 16.96
CA MET A 1 -20.98 29.41 17.96
C MET A 1 -19.81 30.33 18.28
N VAL A 2 -19.32 30.35 19.52
CA VAL A 2 -18.22 31.25 19.92
C VAL A 2 -17.02 30.43 20.35
N VAL A 3 -15.82 30.81 19.91
CA VAL A 3 -14.57 30.21 20.38
C VAL A 3 -14.30 30.72 21.81
N THR A 4 -14.48 29.87 22.80
CA THR A 4 -14.34 30.25 24.22
C THR A 4 -12.92 30.01 24.76
N ALA A 5 -12.18 29.05 24.19
CA ALA A 5 -10.78 28.83 24.52
C ALA A 5 -10.00 28.20 23.38
N ILE A 6 -8.71 28.56 23.27
CA ILE A 6 -7.72 27.87 22.44
C ILE A 6 -6.55 27.49 23.34
N ARG A 7 -6.34 26.18 23.51
CA ARG A 7 -5.33 25.63 24.40
C ARG A 7 -4.32 24.78 23.63
N GLN A 8 -3.06 25.11 23.72
CA GLN A 8 -2.00 24.32 23.14
C GLN A 8 -1.69 23.09 24.02
N THR A 9 -1.58 21.92 23.38
CA THR A 9 -1.27 20.64 24.06
C THR A 9 0.14 20.12 23.70
N SER A 10 0.66 20.48 22.54
CA SER A 10 2.05 20.25 22.12
C SER A 10 2.47 21.29 21.08
N SER A 11 3.66 21.15 20.50
CA SER A 11 4.21 22.14 19.55
C SER A 11 3.25 22.49 18.40
N ASP A 12 2.49 21.52 17.89
CA ASP A 12 1.58 21.70 16.74
C ASP A 12 0.15 21.21 17.04
N ARG A 13 -0.18 20.85 18.27
CA ARG A 13 -1.52 20.35 18.66
C ARG A 13 -2.22 21.33 19.57
N LEU A 14 -3.45 21.67 19.19
CA LEU A 14 -4.30 22.54 19.96
C LEU A 14 -5.68 21.91 20.19
N ILE A 15 -6.37 22.42 21.18
CA ILE A 15 -7.80 22.17 21.41
C ILE A 15 -8.49 23.52 21.33
N VAL A 16 -9.48 23.61 20.45
CA VAL A 16 -10.40 24.73 20.34
C VAL A 16 -11.69 24.36 21.03
N THR A 17 -12.15 25.16 21.98
CA THR A 17 -13.42 24.97 22.67
C THR A 17 -14.46 25.92 22.10
N LEU A 18 -15.60 25.39 21.70
CA LEU A 18 -16.74 26.15 21.21
C LEU A 18 -17.85 26.14 22.27
N ASP A 19 -18.43 27.31 22.54
CA ASP A 19 -19.56 27.53 23.45
C ASP A 19 -19.36 26.86 24.82
N GLU A 20 -18.11 26.85 25.34
CA GLU A 20 -17.69 26.22 26.63
C GLU A 20 -17.95 24.71 26.73
N ALA A 21 -18.39 24.04 25.66
CA ALA A 21 -18.87 22.66 25.70
C ALA A 21 -18.15 21.74 24.73
N GLU A 22 -17.98 22.14 23.48
CA GLU A 22 -17.41 21.30 22.43
C GLU A 22 -15.90 21.50 22.31
N GLU A 23 -15.12 20.45 22.53
CA GLU A 23 -13.67 20.45 22.31
C GLU A 23 -13.29 19.85 20.95
N ILE A 24 -12.67 20.63 20.08
CA ILE A 24 -12.15 20.23 18.77
C ILE A 24 -10.63 20.14 18.87
N LYS A 25 -10.08 18.93 18.74
CA LYS A 25 -8.64 18.72 18.58
C LYS A 25 -8.23 19.15 17.18
N THR A 26 -7.18 19.97 17.07
CA THR A 26 -6.78 20.57 15.81
C THR A 26 -5.27 20.80 15.76
N THR A 27 -4.80 21.44 14.69
CA THR A 27 -3.40 21.83 14.50
C THR A 27 -3.27 23.36 14.47
N LEU A 28 -2.05 23.86 14.69
CA LEU A 28 -1.76 25.30 14.59
C LEU A 28 -2.09 25.82 13.19
N GLY A 29 -1.82 25.01 12.14
CA GLY A 29 -2.13 25.37 10.76
C GLY A 29 -3.63 25.66 10.56
N VAL A 30 -4.51 24.79 11.06
CA VAL A 30 -5.98 24.99 10.96
C VAL A 30 -6.43 26.21 11.74
N VAL A 31 -5.93 26.42 12.96
CA VAL A 31 -6.25 27.60 13.77
C VAL A 31 -5.89 28.90 13.02
N THR A 32 -4.73 28.91 12.35
CA THR A 32 -4.26 30.05 11.57
C THR A 32 -5.08 30.25 10.30
N GLU A 33 -5.39 29.18 9.57
CA GLU A 33 -6.18 29.21 8.32
C GLU A 33 -7.59 29.75 8.58
N HIS A 34 -8.23 29.28 9.65
CA HIS A 34 -9.56 29.73 10.08
C HIS A 34 -9.51 31.04 10.88
N ARG A 35 -8.33 31.64 11.10
CA ARG A 35 -8.13 32.89 11.85
C ARG A 35 -8.80 32.89 13.21
N LEU A 36 -8.70 31.78 13.94
CA LEU A 36 -9.37 31.61 15.22
C LEU A 36 -8.64 32.38 16.33
N TYR A 37 -9.43 32.99 17.19
CA TYR A 37 -8.99 33.64 18.44
C TYR A 37 -10.10 33.53 19.50
N ASN A 38 -9.76 33.70 20.76
CA ASN A 38 -10.75 33.67 21.82
C ASN A 38 -11.77 34.79 21.65
N GLY A 39 -13.05 34.42 21.58
CA GLY A 39 -14.15 35.34 21.30
C GLY A 39 -14.54 35.42 19.80
N ALA A 40 -13.89 34.67 18.91
CA ALA A 40 -14.29 34.59 17.51
C ALA A 40 -15.69 33.98 17.39
N GLU A 41 -16.56 34.61 16.61
CA GLU A 41 -17.89 34.08 16.29
C GLU A 41 -17.83 33.25 15.00
N LEU A 42 -18.38 32.05 15.05
CA LEU A 42 -18.48 31.13 13.90
C LEU A 42 -19.96 30.88 13.61
N ASP A 43 -20.35 31.03 12.36
CA ASP A 43 -21.63 30.50 11.90
C ASP A 43 -21.54 28.93 11.82
N ASP A 44 -22.67 28.29 11.56
CA ASP A 44 -22.74 26.84 11.52
C ASP A 44 -21.87 26.26 10.40
N ALA A 45 -21.74 26.94 9.27
CA ALA A 45 -20.91 26.52 8.14
C ALA A 45 -19.42 26.59 8.49
N ALA A 46 -18.99 27.68 9.15
CA ALA A 46 -17.60 27.85 9.62
C ALA A 46 -17.24 26.85 10.70
N ALA A 47 -18.14 26.56 11.64
CA ALA A 47 -17.94 25.56 12.67
C ALA A 47 -17.81 24.14 12.07
N GLU A 48 -18.64 23.81 11.09
CA GLU A 48 -18.54 22.51 10.37
C GLU A 48 -17.26 22.41 9.53
N ALA A 49 -16.86 23.48 8.85
CA ALA A 49 -15.58 23.55 8.15
C ALA A 49 -14.41 23.33 9.12
N LEU A 50 -14.43 23.96 10.30
CA LEU A 50 -13.40 23.78 11.32
C LEU A 50 -13.30 22.33 11.78
N ARG A 51 -14.42 21.65 12.05
CA ARG A 51 -14.44 20.23 12.43
C ARG A 51 -13.81 19.36 11.34
N ARG A 52 -14.28 19.52 10.11
CA ARG A 52 -13.80 18.78 8.94
C ARG A 52 -12.31 18.99 8.71
N ASP A 53 -11.85 20.25 8.69
CA ASP A 53 -10.46 20.57 8.37
C ASP A 53 -9.52 20.15 9.50
N SER A 54 -9.99 20.22 10.75
CA SER A 54 -9.28 19.65 11.91
C SER A 54 -9.12 18.14 11.82
N ALA A 55 -10.19 17.41 11.49
CA ALA A 55 -10.13 15.96 11.30
C ALA A 55 -9.15 15.60 10.19
N ARG A 56 -9.23 16.28 9.03
CA ARG A 56 -8.33 16.09 7.89
C ARG A 56 -6.87 16.37 8.23
N ALA A 57 -6.58 17.44 8.96
CA ALA A 57 -5.22 17.80 9.36
C ALA A 57 -4.62 16.71 10.28
N LEU A 58 -5.37 16.26 11.28
CA LEU A 58 -4.93 15.22 12.21
C LEU A 58 -4.73 13.86 11.52
N ALA A 59 -5.63 13.50 10.61
CA ALA A 59 -5.54 12.26 9.84
C ALA A 59 -4.35 12.31 8.87
N ARG A 60 -4.09 13.46 8.22
CA ARG A 60 -2.94 13.67 7.34
C ARG A 60 -1.62 13.49 8.06
N ASP A 61 -1.46 14.06 9.27
CA ASP A 61 -0.24 13.87 10.06
C ASP A 61 -0.02 12.40 10.45
N ARG A 62 -1.10 11.70 10.81
CA ARG A 62 -1.07 10.27 11.09
C ARG A 62 -0.66 9.50 9.84
N ALA A 63 -1.22 9.84 8.69
CA ALA A 63 -0.90 9.22 7.41
C ALA A 63 0.57 9.44 7.00
N LEU A 64 1.09 10.67 7.14
CA LEU A 64 2.51 11.00 6.92
C LEU A 64 3.42 10.14 7.81
N GLY A 65 3.08 9.99 9.09
CA GLY A 65 3.81 9.12 10.01
C GLY A 65 3.73 7.62 9.64
N MET A 66 2.72 7.20 8.87
CA MET A 66 2.63 5.83 8.37
C MET A 66 3.50 5.63 7.12
N VAL A 67 3.39 6.53 6.12
CA VAL A 67 4.12 6.39 4.85
C VAL A 67 5.62 6.62 5.02
N SER A 68 6.06 7.34 6.06
CA SER A 68 7.48 7.49 6.40
C SER A 68 8.15 6.19 6.86
N ARG A 69 7.38 5.18 7.28
CA ARG A 69 7.91 3.91 7.79
C ARG A 69 7.95 2.80 6.75
N ARG A 70 7.01 2.80 5.80
CA ARG A 70 6.95 1.86 4.69
C ARG A 70 6.08 2.40 3.56
N MET A 71 6.23 1.84 2.39
CA MET A 71 5.34 2.12 1.27
C MET A 71 3.92 1.59 1.53
N TYR A 72 2.95 2.33 1.02
CA TYR A 72 1.53 1.99 0.99
C TYR A 72 0.99 2.27 -0.41
N SER A 73 0.01 1.49 -0.85
CA SER A 73 -0.86 1.93 -1.93
C SER A 73 -1.88 2.95 -1.41
N ARG A 74 -2.46 3.74 -2.31
CA ARG A 74 -3.57 4.64 -2.00
C ARG A 74 -4.70 3.89 -1.28
N LYS A 75 -5.08 2.70 -1.79
CA LYS A 75 -6.11 1.87 -1.16
C LYS A 75 -5.71 1.36 0.22
N GLU A 76 -4.50 0.80 0.37
CA GLU A 76 -4.03 0.31 1.68
C GLU A 76 -4.02 1.41 2.73
N LEU A 77 -3.59 2.63 2.35
CA LEU A 77 -3.55 3.75 3.30
C LEU A 77 -4.94 4.16 3.72
N ARG A 78 -5.87 4.34 2.76
CA ARG A 78 -7.27 4.65 3.06
C ARG A 78 -7.89 3.63 3.99
N ASP A 79 -7.79 2.33 3.64
CA ASP A 79 -8.37 1.24 4.44
C ASP A 79 -7.75 1.22 5.86
N LYS A 80 -6.45 1.55 5.97
CA LYS A 80 -5.77 1.60 7.26
C LYS A 80 -6.16 2.79 8.12
N LEU A 81 -6.44 3.94 7.52
CA LEU A 81 -6.96 5.12 8.22
C LEU A 81 -8.37 4.84 8.77
N VAL A 82 -9.25 4.25 7.96
CA VAL A 82 -10.59 3.83 8.41
C VAL A 82 -10.48 2.83 9.57
N GLN A 83 -9.58 1.84 9.47
CA GLN A 83 -9.34 0.89 10.56
C GLN A 83 -8.85 1.56 11.86
N LYS A 84 -8.23 2.74 11.74
CA LYS A 84 -7.75 3.53 12.88
C LYS A 84 -8.79 4.54 13.41
N GLY A 85 -10.01 4.51 12.87
CA GLY A 85 -11.13 5.30 13.34
C GLY A 85 -11.38 6.59 12.57
N GLU A 86 -10.69 6.84 11.44
CA GLU A 86 -11.06 7.94 10.56
C GLU A 86 -12.35 7.59 9.80
N ASP A 87 -13.18 8.60 9.54
CA ASP A 87 -14.30 8.43 8.63
C ASP A 87 -13.82 8.20 7.18
N ALA A 88 -14.69 7.63 6.33
CA ALA A 88 -14.32 7.23 4.98
C ALA A 88 -13.90 8.40 4.09
N ASP A 89 -14.55 9.57 4.25
CA ASP A 89 -14.28 10.75 3.44
C ASP A 89 -12.96 11.40 3.83
N THR A 90 -12.67 11.51 5.12
CA THR A 90 -11.38 11.98 5.64
C THR A 90 -10.25 11.04 5.23
N ALA A 91 -10.46 9.72 5.31
CA ALA A 91 -9.45 8.73 4.90
C ALA A 91 -9.17 8.80 3.38
N ALA A 92 -10.21 8.95 2.55
CA ALA A 92 -10.07 9.13 1.11
C ALA A 92 -9.33 10.44 0.78
N TYR A 93 -9.76 11.55 1.35
CA TYR A 93 -9.11 12.85 1.19
C TYR A 93 -7.61 12.78 1.53
N CYS A 94 -7.25 12.17 2.66
CA CYS A 94 -5.84 12.05 3.06
C CYS A 94 -5.03 11.18 2.09
N ALA A 95 -5.58 10.06 1.61
CA ALA A 95 -4.89 9.19 0.66
C ALA A 95 -4.67 9.89 -0.69
N ASP A 96 -5.67 10.65 -1.16
CA ASP A 96 -5.59 11.41 -2.40
C ASP A 96 -4.59 12.57 -2.27
N TRP A 97 -4.66 13.31 -1.19
CA TRP A 97 -3.72 14.40 -0.92
C TRP A 97 -2.26 13.89 -0.87
N LEU A 98 -1.99 12.76 -0.20
CA LEU A 98 -0.64 12.19 -0.16
C LEU A 98 -0.17 11.70 -1.54
N ALA A 99 -1.06 11.21 -2.37
CA ALA A 99 -0.74 10.82 -3.73
C ALA A 99 -0.42 12.04 -4.62
N GLU A 100 -1.23 13.08 -4.56
CA GLU A 100 -1.02 14.34 -5.30
C GLU A 100 0.31 15.03 -4.93
N HIS A 101 0.72 14.92 -3.66
CA HIS A 101 1.99 15.48 -3.18
C HIS A 101 3.18 14.52 -3.28
N GLY A 102 3.02 13.36 -3.94
CA GLY A 102 4.10 12.42 -4.20
C GLY A 102 4.56 11.58 -3.00
N PHE A 103 3.87 11.62 -1.87
CA PHE A 103 4.15 10.75 -0.71
C PHE A 103 3.73 9.29 -0.94
N ILE A 104 2.77 9.07 -1.84
CA ILE A 104 2.33 7.76 -2.30
C ILE A 104 2.44 7.74 -3.82
N ASN A 105 2.96 6.63 -4.34
CA ASN A 105 2.98 6.35 -5.77
C ASN A 105 2.72 4.86 -5.97
N ASP A 106 1.53 4.53 -6.47
CA ASP A 106 1.08 3.15 -6.67
C ASP A 106 1.89 2.43 -7.74
N GLU A 107 2.41 3.14 -8.75
CA GLU A 107 3.27 2.58 -9.80
C GLU A 107 4.62 2.15 -9.21
N THR A 108 5.30 3.04 -8.50
CA THR A 108 6.57 2.74 -7.82
C THR A 108 6.39 1.60 -6.81
N TYR A 109 5.26 1.59 -6.09
CA TYR A 109 4.97 0.53 -5.13
C TYR A 109 4.68 -0.80 -5.82
N ALA A 110 3.96 -0.81 -6.95
CA ALA A 110 3.73 -2.01 -7.75
C ALA A 110 5.06 -2.62 -8.23
N ALA A 111 5.97 -1.82 -8.78
CA ALA A 111 7.30 -2.26 -9.18
C ALA A 111 8.10 -2.84 -7.99
N ALA A 112 8.03 -2.21 -6.81
CA ALA A 112 8.67 -2.73 -5.60
C ALA A 112 8.09 -4.08 -5.15
N ILE A 113 6.76 -4.26 -5.24
CA ILE A 113 6.08 -5.54 -4.97
C ILE A 113 6.58 -6.62 -5.93
N VAL A 114 6.59 -6.33 -7.22
CA VAL A 114 7.04 -7.27 -8.25
C VAL A 114 8.47 -7.71 -7.97
N ARG A 115 9.40 -6.77 -7.81
CA ARG A 115 10.82 -7.09 -7.49
C ARG A 115 10.95 -7.93 -6.23
N HIS A 116 10.21 -7.58 -5.17
CA HIS A 116 10.28 -8.32 -3.91
C HIS A 116 9.82 -9.78 -4.03
N TYR A 117 8.73 -10.03 -4.75
CA TYR A 117 8.18 -11.37 -4.89
C TYR A 117 8.87 -12.18 -5.98
N ALA A 118 9.36 -11.55 -7.04
CA ALA A 118 10.24 -12.19 -8.03
C ALA A 118 11.54 -12.69 -7.39
N ALA A 119 12.17 -11.89 -6.53
CA ALA A 119 13.35 -12.30 -5.76
C ALA A 119 13.10 -13.51 -4.83
N LYS A 120 11.84 -13.78 -4.48
CA LYS A 120 11.42 -14.98 -3.73
C LYS A 120 11.05 -16.17 -4.62
N ASN A 121 11.33 -16.10 -5.91
CA ASN A 121 10.99 -17.10 -6.91
C ASN A 121 9.48 -17.39 -6.93
N LEU A 122 8.64 -16.34 -6.94
CA LEU A 122 7.20 -16.46 -7.13
C LEU A 122 6.84 -16.08 -8.57
N GLY A 123 5.96 -16.88 -9.16
CA GLY A 123 5.46 -16.68 -10.52
C GLY A 123 4.42 -15.55 -10.62
N VAL A 124 4.18 -15.14 -11.87
CA VAL A 124 3.31 -14.00 -12.24
C VAL A 124 1.93 -14.07 -11.59
N SER A 125 1.30 -15.26 -11.56
CA SER A 125 -0.04 -15.41 -10.97
C SER A 125 -0.07 -15.06 -9.48
N ARG A 126 0.96 -15.46 -8.75
CA ARG A 126 1.09 -15.14 -7.32
C ARG A 126 1.36 -13.66 -7.08
N ILE A 127 2.20 -13.06 -7.93
CA ILE A 127 2.50 -11.62 -7.87
C ILE A 127 1.24 -10.80 -8.16
N ARG A 128 0.45 -11.17 -9.18
CA ARG A 128 -0.85 -10.53 -9.47
C ARG A 128 -1.82 -10.59 -8.29
N MET A 129 -1.85 -11.71 -7.58
CA MET A 129 -2.65 -11.82 -6.34
C MET A 129 -2.17 -10.84 -5.26
N GLU A 130 -0.87 -10.66 -5.10
CA GLU A 130 -0.31 -9.72 -4.12
C GLU A 130 -0.59 -8.26 -4.51
N LEU A 131 -0.48 -7.90 -5.80
CA LEU A 131 -0.86 -6.58 -6.32
C LEU A 131 -2.35 -6.30 -6.06
N SER A 132 -3.22 -7.27 -6.36
CA SER A 132 -4.66 -7.17 -6.11
C SER A 132 -4.98 -7.00 -4.62
N ARG A 133 -4.36 -7.81 -3.76
CA ARG A 133 -4.55 -7.74 -2.30
C ARG A 133 -4.19 -6.38 -1.73
N ARG A 134 -3.18 -5.72 -2.31
CA ARG A 134 -2.73 -4.37 -1.91
C ARG A 134 -3.51 -3.26 -2.61
N GLY A 135 -4.49 -3.61 -3.46
CA GLY A 135 -5.36 -2.67 -4.14
C GLY A 135 -4.68 -1.86 -5.23
N ILE A 136 -3.60 -2.38 -5.79
CA ILE A 136 -2.99 -1.78 -6.99
C ILE A 136 -3.94 -1.96 -8.18
N SER A 137 -4.17 -0.88 -8.92
CA SER A 137 -4.99 -0.89 -10.13
C SER A 137 -4.45 -1.90 -11.16
N ARG A 138 -5.35 -2.62 -11.86
CA ARG A 138 -4.96 -3.59 -12.90
C ARG A 138 -4.18 -2.96 -14.05
N GLU A 139 -4.43 -1.70 -14.34
CA GLU A 139 -3.75 -0.94 -15.38
C GLU A 139 -2.23 -0.84 -15.12
N LEU A 140 -1.82 -0.84 -13.85
CA LEU A 140 -0.42 -0.78 -13.46
C LEU A 140 0.28 -2.16 -13.43
N TRP A 141 -0.47 -3.27 -13.52
CA TRP A 141 0.11 -4.59 -13.34
C TRP A 141 1.07 -4.98 -14.46
N GLU A 142 0.67 -4.80 -15.71
CA GLU A 142 1.49 -5.20 -16.87
C GLU A 142 2.77 -4.36 -16.95
N TYR A 143 2.66 -3.07 -16.64
CA TYR A 143 3.82 -2.19 -16.57
C TYR A 143 4.80 -2.64 -15.46
N ALA A 144 4.29 -2.91 -14.27
CA ALA A 144 5.12 -3.38 -13.16
C ALA A 144 5.73 -4.78 -13.42
N LEU A 145 4.96 -5.69 -14.05
CA LEU A 145 5.41 -7.04 -14.38
C LEU A 145 6.46 -7.07 -15.49
N ALA A 146 6.50 -6.06 -16.38
CA ALA A 146 7.55 -5.92 -17.39
C ALA A 146 8.96 -5.74 -16.77
N GLU A 147 9.06 -5.31 -15.51
CA GLU A 147 10.32 -5.23 -14.75
C GLU A 147 10.76 -6.58 -14.15
N MET A 148 9.97 -7.66 -14.35
CA MET A 148 10.40 -8.98 -13.85
C MET A 148 11.65 -9.45 -14.59
N PRO A 149 12.66 -9.97 -13.87
CA PRO A 149 13.73 -10.70 -14.50
C PRO A 149 13.15 -11.93 -15.23
N GLU A 150 13.79 -12.33 -16.33
CA GLU A 150 13.38 -13.52 -17.08
C GLU A 150 13.25 -14.74 -16.14
N ASN A 151 12.11 -15.42 -16.24
CA ASN A 151 11.74 -16.52 -15.33
C ASN A 151 12.65 -17.74 -15.47
N ASP A 152 13.33 -17.92 -16.60
CA ASP A 152 14.08 -19.13 -16.93
C ASP A 152 15.15 -19.46 -15.90
N SER A 153 15.92 -18.49 -15.45
CA SER A 153 16.96 -18.70 -14.46
C SER A 153 16.44 -19.07 -13.04
N ALA A 154 15.24 -18.60 -12.68
CA ALA A 154 14.63 -18.89 -11.39
C ALA A 154 14.01 -20.30 -11.37
N LEU A 155 13.32 -20.68 -12.44
CA LEU A 155 12.75 -22.03 -12.63
C LEU A 155 13.85 -23.08 -12.71
N GLU A 156 14.87 -22.84 -13.54
CA GLU A 156 16.01 -23.75 -13.68
C GLU A 156 16.73 -24.00 -12.35
N ARG A 157 17.00 -22.93 -11.60
CA ARG A 157 17.62 -23.04 -10.27
C ARG A 157 16.76 -23.85 -9.31
N TYR A 158 15.44 -23.67 -9.35
CA TYR A 158 14.51 -24.43 -8.54
C TYR A 158 14.51 -25.92 -8.94
N LEU A 159 14.50 -26.21 -10.25
CA LEU A 159 14.56 -27.59 -10.76
C LEU A 159 15.86 -28.28 -10.35
N ARG A 160 17.01 -27.65 -10.57
CA ARG A 160 18.31 -28.21 -10.13
C ARG A 160 18.35 -28.56 -8.64
N GLN A 161 17.71 -27.76 -7.81
CA GLN A 161 17.70 -27.97 -6.36
C GLN A 161 16.73 -29.05 -5.91
N HIS A 162 15.60 -29.25 -6.62
CA HIS A 162 14.48 -30.05 -6.13
C HIS A 162 14.09 -31.22 -7.04
N LEU A 163 14.68 -31.33 -8.24
CA LEU A 163 14.44 -32.38 -9.21
C LEU A 163 15.77 -33.05 -9.58
N PRO A 164 16.26 -33.98 -8.74
CA PRO A 164 17.55 -34.65 -8.98
C PRO A 164 17.55 -35.54 -10.21
N ASP A 165 16.42 -36.10 -10.60
CA ASP A 165 16.23 -36.93 -11.79
C ASP A 165 15.00 -36.41 -12.58
N PRO A 166 15.22 -35.78 -13.75
CA PRO A 166 14.12 -35.25 -14.58
C PRO A 166 13.32 -36.37 -15.29
N PHE A 167 13.73 -37.63 -15.24
CA PHE A 167 13.02 -38.76 -15.82
C PHE A 167 12.15 -39.51 -14.79
N ASP A 168 12.29 -39.21 -13.49
CA ASP A 168 11.36 -39.66 -12.47
C ASP A 168 10.02 -38.89 -12.56
N LEU A 169 9.03 -39.50 -13.19
CA LEU A 169 7.70 -38.91 -13.37
C LEU A 169 7.01 -38.53 -12.06
N ALA A 170 7.28 -39.24 -10.96
CA ALA A 170 6.69 -38.92 -9.67
C ALA A 170 7.32 -37.64 -9.08
N ALA A 171 8.65 -37.52 -9.18
CA ALA A 171 9.39 -36.34 -8.78
C ALA A 171 9.00 -35.13 -9.63
N VAL A 172 8.91 -35.27 -10.96
CA VAL A 172 8.46 -34.23 -11.89
C VAL A 172 7.07 -33.71 -11.51
N ARG A 173 6.10 -34.60 -11.28
CA ARG A 173 4.74 -34.21 -10.85
C ARG A 173 4.75 -33.42 -9.54
N LYS A 174 5.53 -33.87 -8.56
CA LYS A 174 5.64 -33.21 -7.25
C LYS A 174 6.23 -31.81 -7.36
N VAL A 175 7.31 -31.66 -8.12
CA VAL A 175 7.99 -30.38 -8.33
C VAL A 175 7.11 -29.43 -9.16
N SER A 176 6.49 -29.91 -10.24
CA SER A 176 5.55 -29.13 -11.05
C SER A 176 4.38 -28.60 -10.23
N ALA A 177 3.79 -29.42 -9.38
CA ALA A 177 2.72 -28.99 -8.46
C ALA A 177 3.20 -27.95 -7.45
N ALA A 178 4.45 -28.02 -7.00
CA ALA A 178 5.04 -27.03 -6.11
C ALA A 178 5.26 -25.68 -6.83
N LEU A 179 5.74 -25.69 -8.07
CA LEU A 179 5.93 -24.50 -8.90
C LEU A 179 4.58 -23.86 -9.26
N TYR A 180 3.57 -24.67 -9.59
CA TYR A 180 2.22 -24.17 -9.84
C TYR A 180 1.65 -23.42 -8.61
N ARG A 181 1.81 -23.97 -7.40
CA ARG A 181 1.41 -23.28 -6.15
C ARG A 181 2.18 -21.99 -5.91
N ARG A 182 3.39 -21.85 -6.46
CA ARG A 182 4.20 -20.62 -6.44
C ARG A 182 3.74 -19.60 -7.47
N GLY A 183 2.77 -19.96 -8.36
CA GLY A 183 2.16 -19.07 -9.32
C GLY A 183 2.81 -19.05 -10.69
N TYR A 184 3.61 -20.06 -11.03
CA TYR A 184 4.08 -20.29 -12.40
C TYR A 184 2.96 -20.89 -13.25
N SER A 185 2.93 -20.61 -14.56
CA SER A 185 1.99 -21.24 -15.48
C SER A 185 2.40 -22.69 -15.77
N TRP A 186 1.44 -23.55 -16.19
CA TRP A 186 1.76 -24.89 -16.64
C TRP A 186 2.66 -24.92 -17.86
N ASP A 187 2.54 -23.92 -18.74
CA ASP A 187 3.36 -23.81 -19.96
C ASP A 187 4.82 -23.47 -19.59
N ASP A 188 5.03 -22.50 -18.69
CA ASP A 188 6.39 -22.16 -18.20
C ASP A 188 7.02 -23.36 -17.50
N ILE A 189 6.26 -24.05 -16.65
CA ILE A 189 6.75 -25.24 -15.92
C ILE A 189 7.14 -26.34 -16.88
N ARG A 190 6.29 -26.65 -17.87
CA ARG A 190 6.56 -27.68 -18.86
C ARG A 190 7.81 -27.36 -19.67
N THR A 191 7.90 -26.15 -20.21
CA THR A 191 9.06 -25.68 -20.98
C THR A 191 10.34 -25.78 -20.16
N ALA A 192 10.31 -25.35 -18.88
CA ALA A 192 11.47 -25.41 -18.01
C ALA A 192 11.89 -26.86 -17.69
N VAL A 193 10.95 -27.78 -17.45
CA VAL A 193 11.25 -29.20 -17.23
C VAL A 193 11.84 -29.85 -18.49
N GLU A 194 11.29 -29.57 -19.67
CA GLU A 194 11.82 -30.06 -20.95
C GLU A 194 13.24 -29.56 -21.22
N GLN A 195 13.52 -28.30 -20.98
CA GLN A 195 14.86 -27.72 -21.12
C GLN A 195 15.83 -28.34 -20.11
N TYR A 196 15.40 -28.51 -18.86
CA TYR A 196 16.20 -29.13 -17.81
C TYR A 196 16.52 -30.60 -18.14
N SER A 197 15.57 -31.38 -18.68
CA SER A 197 15.78 -32.77 -19.09
C SER A 197 16.80 -32.87 -20.22
N LYS A 198 16.76 -31.97 -21.23
CA LYS A 198 17.76 -31.97 -22.31
C LYS A 198 19.17 -31.69 -21.80
N GLN A 199 19.32 -30.69 -20.91
CA GLN A 199 20.62 -30.39 -20.29
C GLN A 199 21.16 -31.58 -19.48
N TYR A 200 20.27 -32.37 -18.88
CA TYR A 200 20.64 -33.52 -18.05
C TYR A 200 21.14 -34.71 -18.91
N GLU A 201 20.65 -34.85 -20.17
CA GLU A 201 21.11 -35.90 -21.13
C GLU A 201 22.51 -35.60 -21.67
N ASP A 202 22.91 -34.29 -21.71
CA ASP A 202 24.20 -33.87 -22.26
C ASP A 202 25.37 -33.99 -21.24
N PHE A 203 25.10 -34.47 -20.03
CA PHE A 203 26.06 -34.71 -18.97
C PHE A 203 26.22 -36.21 -18.65
#